data_b1a293aa719c25ca8884c2ae550aecab
#
_entry.id   b1a293aa719c25ca8884c2ae550aecab
#
_cell.length_a   1.000
_cell.length_b   1.000
_cell.length_c   1.000
_cell.angle_alpha   90.00
_cell.angle_beta   90.00
_cell.angle_gamma   90.00
#
_symmetry.space_group_name_H-M   'P 1'
#
loop_
_entity.id
_entity.type
_entity.pdbx_description
1 polymer ?
#
loop_
_entity_poly.entity_id
_entity_poly.type
_entity_poly.pdbx_seq_one_letter_code
_entity_poly.pdbx_strand_id
1 'polypeptide(L)'
;MIITFEGGDQAGKKTQSAMLQRKLRSAKLKTKLFSFPDYTTPIGKEIDRYLHGKRKYPAQVIHCLLAANRWERASDLQDAKEKNSVIIMNRYRESNLVYGITNGLKLDWLEKLDEGLPKSDLVIVLDVPQKESFARKKQNRDKFEKNKQFSYKISQGYRKLA
;
A
#
# COMPACT_ATOMS: atom_id res chain seq x y z
N MET A 1 3.04 16.48 -7.09
CA MET A 1 2.00 15.50 -7.51
C MET A 1 2.31 14.14 -6.91
N ILE A 2 1.30 13.47 -6.35
CA ILE A 2 1.39 12.12 -5.72
C ILE A 2 0.59 11.13 -6.55
N ILE A 3 1.26 10.11 -7.09
CA ILE A 3 0.66 9.03 -7.90
C ILE A 3 0.79 7.73 -7.12
N THR A 4 -0.32 7.08 -6.80
CA THR A 4 -0.36 5.85 -6.02
C THR A 4 -0.76 4.66 -6.89
N PHE A 5 0.02 3.59 -6.82
CA PHE A 5 -0.32 2.29 -7.40
C PHE A 5 -0.93 1.39 -6.34
N GLU A 6 -2.17 0.99 -6.56
CA GLU A 6 -2.95 0.12 -5.70
C GLU A 6 -3.42 -1.16 -6.40
N GLY A 7 -4.04 -2.05 -5.68
CA GLY A 7 -4.54 -3.32 -6.21
C GLY A 7 -4.15 -4.52 -5.34
N GLY A 8 -4.68 -5.69 -5.68
CA GLY A 8 -4.43 -6.95 -5.00
C GLY A 8 -2.95 -7.35 -4.99
N ASP A 9 -2.64 -8.40 -4.22
CA ASP A 9 -1.27 -8.90 -4.18
C ASP A 9 -0.89 -9.52 -5.53
N GLN A 10 0.40 -9.40 -5.89
CA GLN A 10 0.94 -9.83 -7.20
C GLN A 10 0.31 -9.13 -8.44
N ALA A 11 -0.40 -8.01 -8.27
CA ALA A 11 -0.96 -7.24 -9.39
C ALA A 11 0.10 -6.49 -10.23
N GLY A 12 1.35 -6.45 -9.76
CA GLY A 12 2.44 -5.79 -10.50
C GLY A 12 2.76 -4.35 -10.04
N LYS A 13 2.20 -3.91 -8.92
CA LYS A 13 2.40 -2.54 -8.39
C LYS A 13 3.86 -2.12 -8.30
N LYS A 14 4.73 -2.98 -7.71
CA LYS A 14 6.17 -2.71 -7.59
C LYS A 14 6.83 -2.51 -8.95
N THR A 15 6.47 -3.31 -9.94
CA THR A 15 7.01 -3.21 -11.30
C THR A 15 6.56 -1.92 -11.97
N GLN A 16 5.25 -1.64 -11.96
CA GLN A 16 4.68 -0.47 -12.63
C GLN A 16 5.15 0.84 -11.99
N SER A 17 5.20 0.93 -10.66
CA SER A 17 5.72 2.12 -9.96
C SER A 17 7.19 2.38 -10.29
N ALA A 18 8.02 1.33 -10.34
CA ALA A 18 9.43 1.46 -10.72
C ALA A 18 9.61 1.83 -12.21
N MET A 19 8.77 1.30 -13.10
CA MET A 19 8.78 1.66 -14.53
C MET A 19 8.39 3.13 -14.73
N LEU A 20 7.33 3.59 -14.06
CA LEU A 20 6.93 5.01 -14.10
C LEU A 20 8.06 5.91 -13.60
N GLN A 21 8.69 5.55 -12.46
CA GLN A 21 9.80 6.32 -11.93
C GLN A 21 10.94 6.45 -12.94
N ARG A 22 11.33 5.36 -13.60
CA ARG A 22 12.40 5.37 -14.64
C ARG A 22 12.00 6.28 -15.80
N LYS A 23 10.76 6.17 -16.29
CA LYS A 23 10.25 6.98 -17.40
C LYS A 23 10.27 8.47 -17.08
N LEU A 24 9.82 8.86 -15.89
CA LEU A 24 9.84 10.26 -15.45
C LEU A 24 11.26 10.80 -15.26
N ARG A 25 12.17 10.00 -14.72
CA ARG A 25 13.59 10.37 -14.60
C ARG A 25 14.26 10.55 -15.97
N SER A 26 13.97 9.70 -16.95
CA SER A 26 14.47 9.88 -18.32
C SER A 26 13.94 11.18 -18.96
N ALA A 27 12.77 11.64 -18.55
CA ALA A 27 12.21 12.94 -18.90
C ALA A 27 12.75 14.10 -18.02
N LYS A 28 13.81 13.88 -17.25
CA LYS A 28 14.48 14.86 -16.36
C LYS A 28 13.58 15.40 -15.23
N LEU A 29 12.50 14.70 -14.88
CA LEU A 29 11.64 15.05 -13.75
C LEU A 29 12.22 14.53 -12.44
N LYS A 30 12.17 15.36 -11.40
CA LYS A 30 12.50 14.92 -10.03
C LYS A 30 11.46 13.94 -9.54
N THR A 31 11.88 12.78 -9.04
CA THR A 31 10.95 11.74 -8.57
C THR A 31 11.41 11.13 -7.25
N LYS A 32 10.46 10.80 -6.40
CA LYS A 32 10.68 9.99 -5.19
C LYS A 32 9.70 8.81 -5.21
N LEU A 33 10.19 7.60 -4.92
CA LEU A 33 9.38 6.39 -4.81
C LEU A 33 9.34 5.94 -3.36
N PHE A 34 8.13 5.76 -2.84
CA PHE A 34 7.85 5.13 -1.54
C PHE A 34 7.12 3.82 -1.75
N SER A 35 7.32 2.89 -0.84
CA SER A 35 6.61 1.61 -0.82
C SER A 35 6.14 1.33 0.60
N PHE A 36 4.87 1.02 0.75
CA PHE A 36 4.29 0.68 2.05
C PHE A 36 3.68 -0.73 2.06
N PRO A 37 3.81 -1.46 3.17
CA PRO A 37 4.61 -1.09 4.35
C PRO A 37 6.10 -0.97 4.02
N ASP A 38 6.78 0.01 4.66
CA ASP A 38 8.23 0.14 4.58
C ASP A 38 8.87 -0.75 5.65
N TYR A 39 9.29 -1.92 5.28
CA TYR A 39 9.85 -2.93 6.18
C TYR A 39 11.27 -2.59 6.69
N THR A 40 11.86 -1.49 6.25
CA THR A 40 13.17 -1.05 6.74
C THR A 40 13.09 -0.35 8.08
N THR A 41 11.92 0.19 8.43
CA THR A 41 11.66 0.91 9.68
C THR A 41 11.34 -0.02 10.85
N PRO A 42 11.44 0.45 12.10
CA PRO A 42 11.06 -0.35 13.28
C PRO A 42 9.61 -0.84 13.22
N ILE A 43 8.65 0.04 12.90
CA ILE A 43 7.22 -0.33 12.77
C ILE A 43 7.02 -1.28 11.60
N GLY A 44 7.67 -1.03 10.47
CA GLY A 44 7.61 -1.92 9.31
C GLY A 44 8.11 -3.34 9.60
N LYS A 45 9.17 -3.50 10.40
CA LYS A 45 9.64 -4.80 10.85
C LYS A 45 8.62 -5.53 11.73
N GLU A 46 7.86 -4.81 12.54
CA GLU A 46 6.82 -5.40 13.36
C GLU A 46 5.59 -5.82 12.52
N ILE A 47 5.24 -5.02 11.50
CA ILE A 47 4.23 -5.40 10.49
C ILE A 47 4.67 -6.69 9.76
N ASP A 48 5.94 -6.78 9.34
CA ASP A 48 6.48 -7.97 8.69
C ASP A 48 6.34 -9.23 9.55
N ARG A 49 6.65 -9.12 10.85
CA ARG A 49 6.46 -10.22 11.82
C ARG A 49 5.01 -10.68 11.91
N TYR A 50 4.06 -9.73 11.89
CA TYR A 50 2.63 -10.05 11.88
C TYR A 50 2.21 -10.76 10.58
N LEU A 51 2.62 -10.24 9.44
CA LEU A 51 2.27 -10.82 8.13
C LEU A 51 2.82 -12.23 7.95
N HIS A 52 3.98 -12.52 8.52
CA HIS A 52 4.60 -13.85 8.51
C HIS A 52 4.18 -14.74 9.69
N GLY A 53 3.18 -14.33 10.48
CA GLY A 53 2.60 -15.16 11.56
C GLY A 53 3.42 -15.22 12.85
N LYS A 54 4.49 -14.44 12.96
CA LYS A 54 5.33 -14.35 14.18
C LYS A 54 4.71 -13.49 15.27
N ARG A 55 3.64 -12.78 14.96
CA ARG A 55 2.85 -11.92 15.85
C ARG A 55 1.37 -12.10 15.58
N LYS A 56 0.56 -11.87 16.61
CA LYS A 56 -0.91 -11.86 16.51
C LYS A 56 -1.40 -10.54 17.05
N TYR A 57 -2.17 -9.80 16.25
CA TYR A 57 -2.79 -8.53 16.63
C TYR A 57 -4.26 -8.53 16.24
N PRO A 58 -5.14 -7.88 17.02
CA PRO A 58 -6.47 -7.50 16.56
C PRO A 58 -6.38 -6.61 15.33
N ALA A 59 -7.46 -6.57 14.53
CA ALA A 59 -7.51 -5.76 13.32
C ALA A 59 -7.18 -4.28 13.57
N GLN A 60 -7.69 -3.70 14.64
CA GLN A 60 -7.43 -2.32 15.01
C GLN A 60 -5.92 -2.05 15.18
N VAL A 61 -5.22 -2.92 15.90
CA VAL A 61 -3.79 -2.74 16.18
C VAL A 61 -2.95 -2.80 14.90
N ILE A 62 -3.19 -3.79 14.02
CA ILE A 62 -2.40 -3.89 12.78
C ILE A 62 -2.68 -2.70 11.86
N HIS A 63 -3.93 -2.21 11.77
CA HIS A 63 -4.26 -1.05 10.95
C HIS A 63 -3.70 0.27 11.51
N CYS A 64 -3.59 0.40 12.84
CA CYS A 64 -2.82 1.48 13.47
C CYS A 64 -1.33 1.39 13.13
N LEU A 65 -0.71 0.20 13.18
CA LEU A 65 0.70 0.03 12.83
C LEU A 65 0.95 0.35 11.34
N LEU A 66 0.05 -0.05 10.44
CA LEU A 66 0.12 0.28 9.02
C LEU A 66 0.04 1.80 8.78
N ALA A 67 -0.81 2.52 9.52
CA ALA A 67 -0.85 3.97 9.49
C ALA A 67 0.42 4.59 10.07
N ALA A 68 0.85 4.15 11.26
CA ALA A 68 2.07 4.63 11.90
C ALA A 68 3.31 4.45 11.01
N ASN A 69 3.39 3.35 10.24
CA ASN A 69 4.47 3.14 9.27
C ASN A 69 4.48 4.17 8.13
N ARG A 70 3.32 4.71 7.72
CA ARG A 70 3.25 5.84 6.81
C ARG A 70 3.69 7.15 7.48
N TRP A 71 3.30 7.35 8.73
CA TRP A 71 3.70 8.50 9.53
C TRP A 71 5.20 8.54 9.82
N GLU A 72 5.90 7.40 9.93
CA GLU A 72 7.37 7.35 10.00
C GLU A 72 8.04 8.04 8.79
N ARG A 73 7.34 8.17 7.67
CA ARG A 73 7.83 8.79 6.44
C ARG A 73 7.22 10.18 6.16
N ALA A 74 6.49 10.76 7.12
CA ALA A 74 5.80 12.03 6.91
C ALA A 74 6.76 13.18 6.54
N SER A 75 7.91 13.29 7.21
CA SER A 75 8.94 14.28 6.88
C SER A 75 9.54 14.08 5.49
N ASP A 76 9.87 12.82 5.13
CA ASP A 76 10.40 12.48 3.80
C ASP A 76 9.39 12.83 2.68
N LEU A 77 8.09 12.65 2.95
CA LEU A 77 7.01 13.00 2.03
C LEU A 77 6.89 14.53 1.86
N GLN A 78 6.95 15.25 2.96
CA GLN A 78 6.91 16.70 2.96
C GLN A 78 8.11 17.30 2.20
N ASP A 79 9.32 16.82 2.49
CA ASP A 79 10.54 17.22 1.79
C ASP A 79 10.46 16.96 0.27
N ALA A 80 9.91 15.80 -0.13
CA ALA A 80 9.75 15.47 -1.54
C ALA A 80 8.74 16.42 -2.22
N LYS A 81 7.68 16.83 -1.50
CA LYS A 81 6.67 17.76 -1.98
C LYS A 81 7.26 19.16 -2.16
N GLU A 82 8.01 19.65 -1.18
CA GLU A 82 8.67 20.97 -1.23
C GLU A 82 9.71 21.06 -2.36
N LYS A 83 10.40 19.97 -2.65
CA LYS A 83 11.34 19.88 -3.78
C LYS A 83 10.66 19.71 -5.15
N ASN A 84 9.34 19.87 -5.21
CA ASN A 84 8.53 19.70 -6.43
C ASN A 84 8.77 18.36 -7.15
N SER A 85 8.99 17.30 -6.38
CA SER A 85 9.17 15.96 -6.94
C SER A 85 7.81 15.34 -7.30
N VAL A 86 7.79 14.53 -8.36
CA VAL A 86 6.68 13.59 -8.56
C VAL A 86 6.88 12.44 -7.58
N ILE A 87 5.95 12.31 -6.65
CA ILE A 87 5.96 11.28 -5.62
C ILE A 87 5.17 10.07 -6.12
N ILE A 88 5.80 8.91 -6.13
CA ILE A 88 5.19 7.67 -6.58
C ILE A 88 5.07 6.76 -5.36
N MET A 89 3.88 6.19 -5.16
CA MET A 89 3.61 5.26 -4.08
C MET A 89 3.35 3.86 -4.63
N ASN A 90 4.02 2.86 -4.10
CA ASN A 90 3.63 1.47 -4.21
C ASN A 90 2.87 1.09 -2.94
N ARG A 91 1.53 1.11 -2.97
CA ARG A 91 0.58 1.13 -1.87
C ARG A 91 0.67 2.41 -1.02
N TYR A 92 -0.47 2.83 -0.50
CA TYR A 92 -0.56 3.96 0.44
C TYR A 92 -1.77 3.80 1.37
N ARG A 93 -2.42 4.90 1.73
CA ARG A 93 -3.60 4.93 2.62
C ARG A 93 -4.77 4.09 2.09
N GLU A 94 -4.96 4.06 0.78
CA GLU A 94 -6.04 3.33 0.11
C GLU A 94 -5.97 1.83 0.40
N SER A 95 -4.76 1.26 0.47
CA SER A 95 -4.57 -0.12 0.95
C SER A 95 -5.13 -0.32 2.35
N ASN A 96 -4.87 0.62 3.28
CA ASN A 96 -5.36 0.51 4.65
C ASN A 96 -6.88 0.56 4.74
N LEU A 97 -7.53 1.37 3.89
CA LEU A 97 -8.99 1.44 3.79
C LEU A 97 -9.57 0.11 3.29
N VAL A 98 -9.09 -0.38 2.14
CA VAL A 98 -9.62 -1.62 1.53
C VAL A 98 -9.42 -2.83 2.45
N TYR A 99 -8.23 -3.00 3.01
CA TYR A 99 -7.93 -4.12 3.91
C TYR A 99 -8.65 -3.98 5.25
N GLY A 100 -8.74 -2.76 5.79
CA GLY A 100 -9.42 -2.49 7.06
C GLY A 100 -10.92 -2.74 7.00
N ILE A 101 -11.60 -2.26 5.96
CA ILE A 101 -13.02 -2.54 5.71
C ILE A 101 -13.23 -4.05 5.56
N THR A 102 -12.34 -4.74 4.83
CA THR A 102 -12.42 -6.20 4.67
C THR A 102 -12.22 -6.94 5.99
N ASN A 103 -11.48 -6.38 6.93
CA ASN A 103 -11.31 -6.86 8.30
C ASN A 103 -12.44 -6.41 9.26
N GLY A 104 -13.50 -5.76 8.76
CA GLY A 104 -14.67 -5.35 9.53
C GLY A 104 -14.53 -4.01 10.27
N LEU A 105 -13.53 -3.21 9.94
CA LEU A 105 -13.34 -1.89 10.53
C LEU A 105 -14.17 -0.82 9.81
N LYS A 106 -14.54 0.22 10.52
CA LYS A 106 -15.32 1.34 9.98
C LYS A 106 -14.43 2.26 9.13
N LEU A 107 -14.97 2.74 8.02
CA LEU A 107 -14.26 3.60 7.07
C LEU A 107 -13.78 4.90 7.74
N ASP A 108 -14.69 5.58 8.45
CA ASP A 108 -14.40 6.84 9.12
C ASP A 108 -13.27 6.75 10.15
N TRP A 109 -13.20 5.62 10.87
CA TRP A 109 -12.10 5.35 11.78
C TRP A 109 -10.77 5.15 11.06
N LEU A 110 -10.77 4.41 9.95
CA LEU A 110 -9.58 4.17 9.14
C LEU A 110 -9.04 5.46 8.50
N GLU A 111 -9.94 6.33 8.01
CA GLU A 111 -9.57 7.61 7.40
C GLU A 111 -8.87 8.54 8.39
N LYS A 112 -9.34 8.57 9.65
CA LYS A 112 -8.74 9.36 10.73
C LYS A 112 -7.31 8.96 11.07
N LEU A 113 -6.93 7.69 10.85
CA LEU A 113 -5.56 7.24 11.11
C LEU A 113 -4.51 7.93 10.22
N ASP A 114 -4.91 8.37 9.04
CA ASP A 114 -4.07 9.03 8.04
C ASP A 114 -4.38 10.54 7.91
N GLU A 115 -5.20 11.09 8.80
CA GLU A 115 -5.54 12.52 8.79
C GLU A 115 -4.27 13.36 9.03
N GLY A 116 -4.00 14.30 8.11
CA GLY A 116 -2.77 15.09 8.11
C GLY A 116 -1.69 14.60 7.14
N LEU A 117 -1.71 13.35 6.71
CA LEU A 117 -0.83 12.90 5.62
C LEU A 117 -1.33 13.40 4.25
N PRO A 118 -0.42 13.72 3.31
CA PRO A 118 -0.81 14.16 1.98
C PRO A 118 -1.66 13.09 1.27
N LYS A 119 -2.73 13.53 0.60
CA LYS A 119 -3.57 12.64 -0.20
C LYS A 119 -2.95 12.38 -1.57
N SER A 120 -3.30 11.23 -2.18
CA SER A 120 -2.96 10.93 -3.56
C SER A 120 -3.70 11.87 -4.52
N ASP A 121 -2.99 12.47 -5.48
CA ASP A 121 -3.61 13.23 -6.57
C ASP A 121 -4.19 12.29 -7.64
N LEU A 122 -3.58 11.11 -7.81
CA LEU A 122 -4.01 10.07 -8.74
C LEU A 122 -3.79 8.69 -8.10
N VAL A 123 -4.83 7.85 -8.12
CA VAL A 123 -4.76 6.45 -7.72
C VAL A 123 -4.95 5.57 -8.95
N ILE A 124 -3.97 4.70 -9.21
CA ILE A 124 -3.99 3.73 -10.31
C ILE A 124 -4.21 2.36 -9.70
N VAL A 125 -5.39 1.79 -9.92
CA VAL A 125 -5.72 0.44 -9.46
C VAL A 125 -5.34 -0.58 -10.52
N LEU A 126 -4.43 -1.50 -10.15
CA LEU A 126 -4.05 -2.63 -11.00
C LEU A 126 -4.97 -3.80 -10.66
N ASP A 127 -5.92 -4.06 -11.54
CA ASP A 127 -6.85 -5.18 -11.41
C ASP A 127 -6.35 -6.38 -12.24
N VAL A 128 -6.03 -7.48 -11.55
CA VAL A 128 -5.54 -8.71 -12.17
C VAL A 128 -6.43 -9.86 -11.72
N PRO A 129 -6.87 -10.73 -12.64
CA PRO A 129 -7.66 -11.89 -12.28
C PRO A 129 -6.98 -12.72 -11.18
N GLN A 130 -7.75 -13.17 -10.20
CA GLN A 130 -7.23 -13.89 -9.04
C GLN A 130 -6.39 -15.10 -9.45
N LYS A 131 -6.81 -15.83 -10.49
CA LYS A 131 -6.07 -16.99 -11.03
C LYS A 131 -4.63 -16.62 -11.43
N GLU A 132 -4.46 -15.48 -12.11
CA GLU A 132 -3.14 -15.00 -12.54
C GLU A 132 -2.30 -14.51 -11.36
N SER A 133 -2.89 -13.75 -10.45
CA SER A 133 -2.24 -13.32 -9.20
C SER A 133 -1.69 -14.52 -8.43
N PHE A 134 -2.49 -15.59 -8.32
CA PHE A 134 -2.09 -16.82 -7.66
C PHE A 134 -1.02 -17.61 -8.45
N ALA A 135 -1.00 -17.55 -9.76
CA ALA A 135 0.03 -18.20 -10.57
C ALA A 135 1.41 -17.54 -10.44
N ARG A 136 1.45 -16.21 -10.25
CA ARG A 136 2.70 -15.42 -10.15
C ARG A 136 3.52 -15.69 -8.88
N LYS A 137 2.88 -16.09 -7.79
CA LYS A 137 3.55 -16.40 -6.52
C LYS A 137 3.01 -17.68 -5.92
N LYS A 138 3.78 -18.78 -6.06
CA LYS A 138 3.38 -20.11 -5.58
C LYS A 138 3.74 -20.40 -4.12
N GLN A 139 4.80 -19.76 -3.60
CA GLN A 139 5.34 -20.00 -2.26
C GLN A 139 5.52 -18.69 -1.47
N ASN A 140 5.76 -18.80 -0.17
CA ASN A 140 6.05 -17.69 0.75
C ASN A 140 4.97 -16.59 0.76
N ARG A 141 3.69 -16.99 0.70
CA ARG A 141 2.56 -16.09 0.83
C ARG A 141 2.41 -15.63 2.27
N ASP A 142 2.12 -14.36 2.45
CA ASP A 142 1.78 -13.82 3.75
C ASP A 142 0.37 -14.22 4.22
N LYS A 143 -0.03 -13.76 5.40
CA LYS A 143 -1.31 -14.07 6.03
C LYS A 143 -2.51 -13.67 5.17
N PHE A 144 -2.44 -12.53 4.50
CA PHE A 144 -3.51 -12.02 3.65
C PHE A 144 -3.54 -12.73 2.29
N GLU A 145 -2.36 -13.01 1.72
CA GLU A 145 -2.22 -13.71 0.44
C GLU A 145 -2.68 -15.18 0.47
N LYS A 146 -2.63 -15.84 1.64
CA LYS A 146 -3.04 -17.26 1.79
C LYS A 146 -4.54 -17.46 1.69
N ASN A 147 -5.36 -16.50 2.08
CA ASN A 147 -6.81 -16.62 2.13
C ASN A 147 -7.44 -16.16 0.81
N LYS A 148 -7.85 -17.12 -0.03
CA LYS A 148 -8.46 -16.85 -1.34
C LYS A 148 -9.74 -16.01 -1.25
N GLN A 149 -10.60 -16.26 -0.26
CA GLN A 149 -11.84 -15.51 -0.08
C GLN A 149 -11.55 -14.07 0.35
N PHE A 150 -10.57 -13.88 1.23
CA PHE A 150 -10.11 -12.56 1.63
C PHE A 150 -9.53 -11.79 0.43
N SER A 151 -8.64 -12.42 -0.35
CA SER A 151 -8.07 -11.83 -1.57
C SER A 151 -9.13 -11.43 -2.59
N TYR A 152 -10.22 -12.22 -2.71
CA TYR A 152 -11.35 -11.87 -3.57
C TYR A 152 -12.06 -10.61 -3.06
N LYS A 153 -12.37 -10.52 -1.75
CA LYS A 153 -12.98 -9.33 -1.15
C LYS A 153 -12.10 -8.09 -1.34
N ILE A 154 -10.78 -8.23 -1.21
CA ILE A 154 -9.82 -7.15 -1.47
C ILE A 154 -9.91 -6.65 -2.92
N SER A 155 -9.93 -7.56 -3.90
CA SER A 155 -10.11 -7.19 -5.32
C SER A 155 -11.42 -6.42 -5.54
N GLN A 156 -12.53 -6.88 -4.95
CA GLN A 156 -13.80 -6.17 -5.02
C GLN A 156 -13.74 -4.80 -4.33
N GLY A 157 -13.03 -4.70 -3.20
CA GLY A 157 -12.81 -3.43 -2.50
C GLY A 157 -12.09 -2.40 -3.37
N TYR A 158 -11.04 -2.81 -4.07
CA TYR A 158 -10.32 -1.93 -5.00
C TYR A 158 -11.16 -1.50 -6.21
N ARG A 159 -12.00 -2.39 -6.76
CA ARG A 159 -12.93 -2.02 -7.85
C ARG A 159 -13.98 -1.00 -7.43
N LYS A 160 -14.38 -1.00 -6.15
CA LYS A 160 -15.31 0.00 -5.60
C LYS A 160 -14.62 1.33 -5.29
N LEU A 161 -13.30 1.31 -5.11
CA LEU A 161 -12.51 2.50 -4.85
C LEU A 161 -12.20 3.27 -6.15
N ALA A 162 -12.07 2.57 -7.28
CA ALA A 162 -11.79 3.12 -8.60
C ALA A 162 -13.04 3.72 -9.27
#